data_f594f4c843b0409ce805767eacb52170
#
_entry.id   f594f4c843b0409ce805767eacb52170
#
_cell.length_a   1.000
_cell.length_b   1.000
_cell.length_c   1.000
_cell.angle_alpha   90.00
_cell.angle_beta   90.00
_cell.angle_gamma   90.00
#
_symmetry.space_group_name_H-M   'P 1'
#
loop_
_entity.id
_entity.type
_entity.pdbx_description
1 polymer ?
#
loop_
_entity_poly.entity_id
_entity_poly.type
_entity_poly.pdbx_seq_one_letter_code
_entity_poly.pdbx_strand_id
1 'polypeptide(L)'
;TPDAGTYTLDLPEVDGNLFELDRFARRMLCAKRIGIVYQNPHLGLLMKHSSSGNVAERLLVAGERRFSVLREMAQEALEASEFPIERLDAPPIELSGGMQQRVQLAKAIALEPALLLLDEPTTGLDVSVQALVLDTLKRLQQERKITMVIVSHDLGVIRTLADRVMVMRRGEVVEAGLADQIFQDPQHAYTQQLVHAKL
;
A
#
# COMPACT_ATOMS: atom_id res chain seq x y z
N THR A 1 -2.12 -15.11 -13.13
CA THR A 1 -3.08 -14.51 -14.09
C THR A 1 -4.47 -14.95 -13.71
N PRO A 2 -5.47 -14.07 -13.73
CA PRO A 2 -6.85 -14.47 -13.50
C PRO A 2 -7.34 -15.35 -14.64
N ASP A 3 -8.36 -16.18 -14.37
CA ASP A 3 -8.96 -17.06 -15.38
C ASP A 3 -9.82 -16.26 -16.36
N ALA A 4 -10.40 -15.12 -15.90
CA ALA A 4 -11.21 -14.21 -16.72
C ALA A 4 -11.29 -12.83 -16.07
N GLY A 5 -11.76 -11.84 -16.82
CA GLY A 5 -12.01 -10.48 -16.37
C GLY A 5 -11.11 -9.44 -17.03
N THR A 6 -11.38 -8.19 -16.70
CA THR A 6 -10.60 -7.03 -17.17
C THR A 6 -10.07 -6.25 -15.99
N TYR A 7 -8.87 -5.71 -16.14
CA TYR A 7 -8.27 -4.79 -15.20
C TYR A 7 -7.77 -3.56 -15.97
N THR A 8 -8.37 -2.41 -15.72
CA THR A 8 -8.02 -1.15 -16.35
C THR A 8 -7.50 -0.16 -15.33
N LEU A 9 -6.47 0.59 -15.69
CA LEU A 9 -5.99 1.74 -14.95
C LEU A 9 -6.13 2.96 -15.86
N ASP A 10 -6.73 4.02 -15.34
CA ASP A 10 -6.83 5.29 -16.03
C ASP A 10 -5.48 6.03 -15.96
N LEU A 11 -4.58 5.64 -16.84
CA LEU A 11 -3.21 6.17 -16.94
C LEU A 11 -2.91 6.52 -18.39
N PRO A 12 -2.22 7.64 -18.68
CA PRO A 12 -1.89 8.06 -20.04
C PRO A 12 -1.14 7.02 -20.88
N GLU A 13 -0.35 6.15 -20.20
CA GLU A 13 0.45 5.11 -20.83
C GLU A 13 -0.26 3.77 -20.98
N VAL A 14 -1.53 3.67 -20.57
CA VAL A 14 -2.31 2.42 -20.60
C VAL A 14 -3.61 2.67 -21.33
N ASP A 15 -3.78 2.01 -22.45
CA ASP A 15 -5.05 1.93 -23.15
C ASP A 15 -5.58 0.49 -23.05
N GLY A 16 -6.74 0.34 -22.39
CA GLY A 16 -7.42 -0.95 -22.28
C GLY A 16 -7.03 -1.83 -21.12
N ASN A 17 -7.07 -3.14 -21.35
CA ASN A 17 -6.93 -4.16 -20.31
C ASN A 17 -5.45 -4.46 -20.00
N LEU A 18 -5.06 -4.31 -18.74
CA LEU A 18 -3.69 -4.56 -18.26
C LEU A 18 -3.19 -5.99 -18.54
N PHE A 19 -4.11 -6.96 -18.60
CA PHE A 19 -3.76 -8.35 -18.88
C PHE A 19 -3.43 -8.61 -20.36
N GLU A 20 -3.79 -7.70 -21.26
CA GLU A 20 -3.47 -7.75 -22.70
C GLU A 20 -2.08 -7.21 -23.03
N LEU A 21 -1.49 -6.44 -22.09
CA LEU A 21 -0.11 -6.00 -22.22
C LEU A 21 0.86 -7.17 -22.26
N ASP A 22 1.92 -7.05 -23.06
CA ASP A 22 3.01 -8.01 -23.01
C ASP A 22 3.65 -8.06 -21.61
N ARG A 23 4.35 -9.15 -21.33
CA ARG A 23 4.92 -9.41 -20.00
C ARG A 23 5.89 -8.32 -19.53
N PHE A 24 6.67 -7.76 -20.46
CA PHE A 24 7.65 -6.73 -20.12
C PHE A 24 6.98 -5.39 -19.83
N ALA A 25 6.09 -4.93 -20.72
CA ALA A 25 5.33 -3.68 -20.54
C ALA A 25 4.52 -3.71 -19.24
N ARG A 26 3.80 -4.82 -18.97
CA ARG A 26 3.05 -5.00 -17.71
C ARG A 26 3.95 -4.96 -16.49
N ARG A 27 5.12 -5.63 -16.52
CA ARG A 27 6.08 -5.61 -15.39
C ARG A 27 6.60 -4.20 -15.12
N MET A 28 6.96 -3.47 -16.17
CA MET A 28 7.47 -2.10 -16.05
C MET A 28 6.40 -1.14 -15.54
N LEU A 29 5.17 -1.27 -16.03
CA LEU A 29 4.04 -0.49 -15.55
C LEU A 29 3.78 -0.75 -14.05
N CYS A 30 3.66 -2.01 -13.66
CA CYS A 30 3.47 -2.38 -12.25
C CYS A 30 4.61 -1.84 -11.37
N ALA A 31 5.85 -1.95 -11.83
CA ALA A 31 6.99 -1.46 -11.08
C ALA A 31 6.99 0.07 -10.88
N LYS A 32 6.50 0.82 -11.85
CA LYS A 32 6.49 2.30 -11.81
C LYS A 32 5.22 2.87 -11.19
N ARG A 33 4.05 2.29 -11.51
CA ARG A 33 2.74 2.88 -11.22
C ARG A 33 1.96 2.22 -10.10
N ILE A 34 2.39 1.04 -9.63
CA ILE A 34 1.71 0.34 -8.55
C ILE A 34 2.67 0.15 -7.38
N GLY A 35 2.33 0.71 -6.23
CA GLY A 35 2.97 0.44 -4.94
C GLY A 35 2.31 -0.75 -4.26
N ILE A 36 3.08 -1.59 -3.57
CA ILE A 36 2.54 -2.71 -2.79
C ILE A 36 3.17 -2.70 -1.41
N VAL A 37 2.33 -2.77 -0.39
CA VAL A 37 2.69 -2.95 1.01
C VAL A 37 2.11 -4.29 1.46
N TYR A 38 2.97 -5.22 1.84
CA TYR A 38 2.57 -6.55 2.29
C TYR A 38 2.33 -6.58 3.79
N GLN A 39 1.46 -7.45 4.25
CA GLN A 39 1.23 -7.72 5.67
C GLN A 39 2.55 -8.12 6.39
N ASN A 40 3.33 -9.00 5.76
CA ASN A 40 4.64 -9.39 6.29
C ASN A 40 5.75 -8.59 5.57
N PRO A 41 6.50 -7.71 6.27
CA PRO A 41 7.57 -6.92 5.68
C PRO A 41 8.67 -7.74 5.00
N HIS A 42 8.89 -8.99 5.42
CA HIS A 42 9.88 -9.88 4.79
C HIS A 42 9.57 -10.22 3.32
N LEU A 43 8.33 -10.05 2.88
CA LEU A 43 7.94 -10.26 1.47
C LEU A 43 8.29 -9.05 0.60
N GLY A 44 8.36 -7.85 1.20
CA GLY A 44 8.60 -6.60 0.50
C GLY A 44 10.02 -6.05 0.64
N LEU A 45 10.78 -6.49 1.66
CA LEU A 45 12.07 -5.93 2.03
C LEU A 45 13.22 -6.93 1.94
N LEU A 46 14.37 -6.44 1.52
CA LEU A 46 15.65 -7.12 1.63
C LEU A 46 16.21 -6.87 3.04
N MET A 47 15.99 -7.82 3.94
CA MET A 47 16.19 -7.66 5.39
C MET A 47 17.62 -7.28 5.82
N LYS A 48 18.64 -7.58 4.99
CA LYS A 48 20.05 -7.30 5.26
C LYS A 48 20.60 -6.08 4.51
N HIS A 49 19.80 -5.43 3.68
CA HIS A 49 20.16 -4.20 2.97
C HIS A 49 19.71 -2.99 3.79
N SER A 50 20.37 -1.85 3.67
CA SER A 50 19.95 -0.63 4.36
C SER A 50 18.51 -0.24 4.02
N SER A 51 17.86 0.54 4.88
CA SER A 51 16.51 1.06 4.63
C SER A 51 16.47 1.91 3.36
N SER A 52 17.45 2.80 3.17
CA SER A 52 17.60 3.57 1.93
C SER A 52 17.87 2.69 0.72
N GLY A 53 18.67 1.62 0.86
CA GLY A 53 18.94 0.65 -0.20
C GLY A 53 17.69 -0.11 -0.64
N ASN A 54 16.81 -0.44 0.30
CA ASN A 54 15.50 -1.06 0.00
C ASN A 54 14.61 -0.13 -0.84
N VAL A 55 14.58 1.16 -0.55
CA VAL A 55 13.83 2.14 -1.34
C VAL A 55 14.49 2.35 -2.70
N ALA A 56 15.82 2.50 -2.73
CA ALA A 56 16.61 2.72 -3.94
C ALA A 56 16.47 1.56 -4.95
N GLU A 57 16.24 0.32 -4.51
CA GLU A 57 16.00 -0.82 -5.40
C GLU A 57 14.87 -0.54 -6.40
N ARG A 58 13.77 0.06 -5.93
CA ARG A 58 12.63 0.40 -6.77
C ARG A 58 12.97 1.49 -7.80
N LEU A 59 13.74 2.50 -7.38
CA LEU A 59 14.21 3.58 -8.23
C LEU A 59 15.17 3.04 -9.31
N LEU A 60 16.04 2.09 -8.94
CA LEU A 60 16.91 1.39 -9.88
C LEU A 60 16.13 0.63 -10.96
N VAL A 61 15.04 -0.06 -10.59
CA VAL A 61 14.16 -0.77 -11.54
C VAL A 61 13.49 0.23 -12.50
N ALA A 62 13.18 1.45 -12.02
CA ALA A 62 12.60 2.51 -12.84
C ALA A 62 13.60 3.17 -13.81
N GLY A 63 14.91 2.89 -13.65
CA GLY A 63 15.97 3.34 -14.56
C GLY A 63 16.92 4.40 -14.01
N GLU A 64 16.73 4.91 -12.79
CA GLU A 64 17.68 5.84 -12.18
C GLU A 64 18.99 5.10 -11.84
N ARG A 65 20.14 5.73 -12.09
CA ARG A 65 21.49 5.16 -11.87
C ARG A 65 22.43 6.08 -11.10
N ARG A 66 22.07 7.36 -10.93
CA ARG A 66 22.90 8.34 -10.22
C ARG A 66 22.76 8.14 -8.72
N PHE A 67 23.85 7.77 -8.06
CA PHE A 67 23.86 7.44 -6.63
C PHE A 67 23.30 8.57 -5.74
N SER A 68 23.70 9.83 -6.00
CA SER A 68 23.22 10.99 -5.23
C SER A 68 21.70 11.14 -5.32
N VAL A 69 21.13 11.00 -6.53
CA VAL A 69 19.68 11.10 -6.77
C VAL A 69 18.94 9.93 -6.12
N LEU A 70 19.47 8.70 -6.22
CA LEU A 70 18.90 7.53 -5.56
C LEU A 70 18.81 7.71 -4.04
N ARG A 71 19.88 8.27 -3.43
CA ARG A 71 19.94 8.50 -1.99
C ARG A 71 18.97 9.61 -1.56
N GLU A 72 18.91 10.70 -2.29
CA GLU A 72 17.99 11.82 -2.05
C GLU A 72 16.52 11.37 -2.14
N MET A 73 16.13 10.76 -3.25
CA MET A 73 14.77 10.24 -3.42
C MET A 73 14.39 9.16 -2.38
N ALA A 74 15.35 8.32 -2.00
CA ALA A 74 15.11 7.32 -0.96
C ALA A 74 14.90 7.97 0.40
N GLN A 75 15.66 9.01 0.73
CA GLN A 75 15.47 9.77 1.96
C GLN A 75 14.12 10.48 1.98
N GLU A 76 13.75 11.19 0.91
CA GLU A 76 12.44 11.85 0.79
C GLU A 76 11.26 10.89 0.98
N ALA A 77 11.36 9.70 0.39
CA ALA A 77 10.31 8.67 0.55
C ALA A 77 10.25 8.13 1.99
N LEU A 78 11.40 7.97 2.66
CA LEU A 78 11.47 7.55 4.06
C LEU A 78 10.92 8.65 4.99
N GLU A 79 11.24 9.91 4.76
CA GLU A 79 10.66 11.06 5.48
C GLU A 79 9.15 11.12 5.30
N ALA A 80 8.66 10.95 4.08
CA ALA A 80 7.23 10.93 3.77
C ALA A 80 6.47 9.79 4.48
N SER A 81 7.16 8.69 4.82
CA SER A 81 6.61 7.57 5.61
C SER A 81 6.84 7.70 7.12
N GLU A 82 7.28 8.86 7.61
CA GLU A 82 7.59 9.12 9.03
C GLU A 82 8.70 8.19 9.59
N PHE A 83 9.59 7.70 8.73
CA PHE A 83 10.72 6.88 9.15
C PHE A 83 11.81 7.75 9.79
N PRO A 84 12.41 7.35 10.93
CA PRO A 84 13.49 8.11 11.57
C PRO A 84 14.76 8.11 10.69
N ILE A 85 15.14 9.30 10.20
CA ILE A 85 16.20 9.46 9.20
C ILE A 85 17.59 9.10 9.73
N GLU A 86 17.81 9.21 11.02
CA GLU A 86 19.04 8.74 11.69
C GLU A 86 19.26 7.22 11.53
N ARG A 87 18.21 6.47 11.18
CA ARG A 87 18.24 5.03 10.91
C ARG A 87 18.25 4.66 9.42
N LEU A 88 18.47 5.65 8.53
CA LEU A 88 18.43 5.52 7.07
C LEU A 88 19.31 4.35 6.56
N ASP A 89 20.47 4.14 7.16
CA ASP A 89 21.43 3.12 6.77
C ASP A 89 21.28 1.81 7.58
N ALA A 90 20.37 1.77 8.57
CA ALA A 90 20.08 0.54 9.30
C ALA A 90 19.31 -0.46 8.43
N PRO A 91 19.66 -1.76 8.48
CA PRO A 91 18.93 -2.79 7.76
C PRO A 91 17.62 -3.15 8.50
N PRO A 92 16.55 -3.52 7.76
CA PRO A 92 15.27 -3.88 8.38
C PRO A 92 15.34 -4.93 9.48
N ILE A 93 16.29 -5.87 9.43
CA ILE A 93 16.46 -6.89 10.47
C ILE A 93 16.77 -6.30 11.86
N GLU A 94 17.28 -5.08 11.94
CA GLU A 94 17.60 -4.36 13.19
C GLU A 94 16.49 -3.38 13.61
N LEU A 95 15.38 -3.34 12.87
CA LEU A 95 14.28 -2.41 13.07
C LEU A 95 13.09 -3.07 13.76
N SER A 96 12.31 -2.29 14.51
CA SER A 96 11.00 -2.74 14.99
C SER A 96 10.02 -3.00 13.83
N GLY A 97 8.97 -3.80 14.08
CA GLY A 97 7.95 -4.10 13.07
C GLY A 97 7.33 -2.84 12.44
N GLY A 98 7.02 -1.84 13.27
CA GLY A 98 6.49 -0.56 12.78
C GLY A 98 7.49 0.24 11.93
N MET A 99 8.77 0.17 12.24
CA MET A 99 9.81 0.79 11.41
C MET A 99 9.98 0.04 10.08
N GLN A 100 9.94 -1.29 10.10
CA GLN A 100 9.95 -2.11 8.88
C GLN A 100 8.75 -1.78 7.97
N GLN A 101 7.57 -1.59 8.57
CA GLN A 101 6.36 -1.21 7.83
C GLN A 101 6.51 0.16 7.16
N ARG A 102 7.14 1.13 7.84
CA ARG A 102 7.43 2.46 7.25
C ARG A 102 8.45 2.38 6.12
N VAL A 103 9.50 1.55 6.23
CA VAL A 103 10.43 1.31 5.11
C VAL A 103 9.70 0.69 3.93
N GLN A 104 8.80 -0.25 4.18
CA GLN A 104 7.99 -0.87 3.12
C GLN A 104 7.06 0.16 2.45
N LEU A 105 6.41 1.03 3.24
CA LEU A 105 5.59 2.12 2.73
C LEU A 105 6.43 3.11 1.91
N ALA A 106 7.60 3.55 2.43
CA ALA A 106 8.53 4.41 1.69
C ALA A 106 8.91 3.81 0.33
N LYS A 107 9.28 2.53 0.32
CA LYS A 107 9.57 1.79 -0.92
C LYS A 107 8.37 1.79 -1.87
N ALA A 108 7.17 1.60 -1.37
CA ALA A 108 5.96 1.56 -2.18
C ALA A 108 5.62 2.92 -2.82
N ILE A 109 5.89 4.04 -2.14
CA ILE A 109 5.55 5.41 -2.60
C ILE A 109 6.68 6.13 -3.34
N ALA A 110 7.90 5.60 -3.35
CA ALA A 110 9.11 6.27 -3.85
C ALA A 110 9.05 6.73 -5.31
N LEU A 111 8.19 6.14 -6.13
CA LEU A 111 7.95 6.53 -7.53
C LEU A 111 6.60 7.23 -7.74
N GLU A 112 5.99 7.73 -6.68
CA GLU A 112 4.67 8.37 -6.74
C GLU A 112 3.65 7.53 -7.53
N PRO A 113 3.32 6.33 -7.04
CA PRO A 113 2.47 5.41 -7.77
C PRO A 113 1.06 5.98 -7.95
N ALA A 114 0.40 5.63 -9.05
CA ALA A 114 -1.01 5.96 -9.24
C ALA A 114 -1.93 5.10 -8.38
N LEU A 115 -1.49 3.87 -8.06
CA LEU A 115 -2.21 2.91 -7.23
C LEU A 115 -1.33 2.36 -6.13
N LEU A 116 -1.81 2.38 -4.89
CA LEU A 116 -1.17 1.75 -3.74
C LEU A 116 -2.05 0.60 -3.22
N LEU A 117 -1.50 -0.60 -3.25
CA LEU A 117 -2.14 -1.80 -2.69
C LEU A 117 -1.58 -2.06 -1.29
N LEU A 118 -2.47 -2.15 -0.31
CA LEU A 118 -2.13 -2.29 1.10
C LEU A 118 -2.79 -3.55 1.65
N ASP A 119 -1.98 -4.55 1.98
CA ASP A 119 -2.46 -5.80 2.57
C ASP A 119 -2.17 -5.77 4.08
N GLU A 120 -3.24 -5.59 4.88
CA GLU A 120 -3.19 -5.54 6.34
C GLU A 120 -2.07 -4.62 6.89
N PRO A 121 -2.01 -3.33 6.49
CA PRO A 121 -0.85 -2.46 6.71
C PRO A 121 -0.57 -2.13 8.19
N THR A 122 -1.49 -2.42 9.10
CA THR A 122 -1.39 -2.12 10.53
C THR A 122 -1.37 -3.36 11.42
N THR A 123 -1.47 -4.56 10.85
CA THR A 123 -1.49 -5.81 11.61
C THR A 123 -0.18 -6.03 12.35
N GLY A 124 -0.29 -6.39 13.63
CA GLY A 124 0.88 -6.66 14.48
C GLY A 124 1.62 -5.41 14.99
N LEU A 125 1.07 -4.22 14.77
CA LEU A 125 1.59 -2.97 15.31
C LEU A 125 0.87 -2.62 16.62
N ASP A 126 1.60 -1.96 17.53
CA ASP A 126 0.97 -1.34 18.69
C ASP A 126 0.08 -0.16 18.28
N VAL A 127 -0.85 0.23 19.17
CA VAL A 127 -1.89 1.23 18.87
C VAL A 127 -1.31 2.58 18.43
N SER A 128 -0.21 3.00 19.04
CA SER A 128 0.42 4.30 18.72
C SER A 128 1.08 4.27 17.34
N VAL A 129 1.74 3.19 16.99
CA VAL A 129 2.35 3.00 15.66
C VAL A 129 1.28 2.82 14.60
N GLN A 130 0.20 2.09 14.90
CA GLN A 130 -0.95 1.96 14.01
C GLN A 130 -1.55 3.33 13.69
N ALA A 131 -1.81 4.17 14.70
CA ALA A 131 -2.34 5.52 14.51
C ALA A 131 -1.45 6.35 13.58
N LEU A 132 -0.13 6.29 13.78
CA LEU A 132 0.83 7.01 12.95
C LEU A 132 0.85 6.53 11.50
N VAL A 133 0.77 5.21 11.25
CA VAL A 133 0.69 4.65 9.90
C VAL A 133 -0.60 5.09 9.20
N LEU A 134 -1.74 5.08 9.91
CA LEU A 134 -3.03 5.53 9.37
C LEU A 134 -3.02 7.02 9.03
N ASP A 135 -2.46 7.85 9.89
CA ASP A 135 -2.32 9.29 9.64
C ASP A 135 -1.43 9.57 8.43
N THR A 136 -0.31 8.85 8.33
CA THR A 136 0.58 8.92 7.16
C THR A 136 -0.15 8.53 5.87
N LEU A 137 -0.92 7.42 5.88
CA LEU A 137 -1.69 7.00 4.71
C LEU A 137 -2.76 8.02 4.32
N LYS A 138 -3.48 8.58 5.30
CA LYS A 138 -4.48 9.62 5.06
C LYS A 138 -3.86 10.89 4.46
N ARG A 139 -2.73 11.32 4.98
CA ARG A 139 -1.97 12.45 4.43
C ARG A 139 -1.54 12.20 2.99
N LEU A 140 -0.97 11.03 2.69
CA LEU A 140 -0.57 10.65 1.33
C LEU A 140 -1.77 10.61 0.37
N GLN A 141 -2.92 10.10 0.81
CA GLN A 141 -4.16 10.12 0.02
C GLN A 141 -4.60 11.54 -0.34
N GLN A 142 -4.59 12.45 0.63
CA GLN A 142 -5.06 13.83 0.46
C GLN A 142 -4.09 14.70 -0.34
N GLU A 143 -2.80 14.65 -0.01
CA GLU A 143 -1.78 15.52 -0.60
C GLU A 143 -1.33 15.04 -1.99
N ARG A 144 -1.13 13.72 -2.16
CA ARG A 144 -0.62 13.14 -3.40
C ARG A 144 -1.69 12.53 -4.28
N LYS A 145 -2.96 12.52 -3.84
CA LYS A 145 -4.12 11.97 -4.57
C LYS A 145 -3.90 10.54 -5.07
N ILE A 146 -3.18 9.74 -4.32
CA ILE A 146 -2.90 8.34 -4.66
C ILE A 146 -4.20 7.53 -4.47
N THR A 147 -4.59 6.76 -5.48
CA THR A 147 -5.67 5.78 -5.31
C THR A 147 -5.16 4.63 -4.45
N MET A 148 -5.93 4.27 -3.41
CA MET A 148 -5.55 3.19 -2.48
C MET A 148 -6.58 2.08 -2.50
N VAL A 149 -6.09 0.83 -2.53
CA VAL A 149 -6.90 -0.37 -2.25
C VAL A 149 -6.34 -0.99 -0.98
N ILE A 150 -7.16 -1.05 0.06
CA ILE A 150 -6.75 -1.51 1.39
C ILE A 150 -7.53 -2.77 1.71
N VAL A 151 -6.84 -3.85 2.03
CA VAL A 151 -7.42 -5.05 2.62
C VAL A 151 -7.15 -5.00 4.12
N SER A 152 -8.20 -5.07 4.92
CA SER A 152 -8.09 -5.15 6.38
C SER A 152 -9.28 -5.88 6.99
N HIS A 153 -9.03 -6.58 8.09
CA HIS A 153 -10.07 -7.13 8.97
C HIS A 153 -10.41 -6.15 10.11
N ASP A 154 -9.67 -5.05 10.23
CA ASP A 154 -9.94 -4.00 11.21
C ASP A 154 -10.88 -2.94 10.63
N LEU A 155 -12.13 -2.93 11.12
CA LEU A 155 -13.15 -2.00 10.67
C LEU A 155 -12.81 -0.54 11.01
N GLY A 156 -12.01 -0.29 12.06
CA GLY A 156 -11.52 1.04 12.42
C GLY A 156 -10.59 1.61 11.35
N VAL A 157 -9.70 0.78 10.79
CA VAL A 157 -8.83 1.13 9.67
C VAL A 157 -9.66 1.52 8.44
N ILE A 158 -10.61 0.66 8.08
CA ILE A 158 -11.49 0.90 6.92
C ILE A 158 -12.31 2.16 7.10
N ARG A 159 -12.91 2.37 8.27
CA ARG A 159 -13.71 3.58 8.59
C ARG A 159 -12.88 4.87 8.51
N THR A 160 -11.58 4.80 8.81
CA THR A 160 -10.68 5.97 8.81
C THR A 160 -10.23 6.38 7.41
N LEU A 161 -10.02 5.40 6.52
CA LEU A 161 -9.34 5.61 5.23
C LEU A 161 -10.23 5.43 4.01
N ALA A 162 -11.28 4.59 4.08
CA ALA A 162 -12.01 4.19 2.89
C ALA A 162 -13.20 5.09 2.59
N ASP A 163 -13.31 5.55 1.34
CA ASP A 163 -14.52 6.20 0.81
C ASP A 163 -15.57 5.17 0.40
N ARG A 164 -15.11 4.02 -0.12
CA ARG A 164 -15.94 2.91 -0.58
C ARG A 164 -15.42 1.59 0.00
N VAL A 165 -16.34 0.69 0.28
CA VAL A 165 -16.05 -0.62 0.87
C VAL A 165 -16.63 -1.73 0.02
N MET A 166 -15.86 -2.80 -0.16
CA MET A 166 -16.32 -4.07 -0.69
C MET A 166 -16.16 -5.14 0.39
N VAL A 167 -17.27 -5.75 0.80
CA VAL A 167 -17.26 -6.86 1.76
C VAL A 167 -17.15 -8.17 1.00
N MET A 168 -16.12 -8.93 1.31
CA MET A 168 -15.85 -10.22 0.66
C MET A 168 -16.10 -11.38 1.61
N ARG A 169 -16.68 -12.45 1.09
CA ARG A 169 -16.87 -13.71 1.80
C ARG A 169 -16.64 -14.89 0.85
N ARG A 170 -15.74 -15.79 1.21
CA ARG A 170 -15.40 -17.01 0.42
C ARG A 170 -15.01 -16.70 -1.04
N GLY A 171 -14.31 -15.59 -1.28
CA GLY A 171 -13.85 -15.19 -2.61
C GLY A 171 -14.87 -14.38 -3.42
N GLU A 172 -16.09 -14.14 -2.90
CA GLU A 172 -17.13 -13.37 -3.57
C GLU A 172 -17.38 -12.03 -2.88
N VAL A 173 -17.64 -10.99 -3.65
CA VAL A 173 -18.11 -9.70 -3.12
C VAL A 173 -19.60 -9.86 -2.80
N VAL A 174 -19.94 -9.82 -1.50
CA VAL A 174 -21.30 -9.99 -1.01
C VAL A 174 -22.05 -8.67 -0.84
N GLU A 175 -21.31 -7.57 -0.63
CA GLU A 175 -21.86 -6.22 -0.54
C GLU A 175 -20.81 -5.19 -0.92
N ALA A 176 -21.21 -4.09 -1.57
CA ALA A 176 -20.33 -2.97 -1.90
C ALA A 176 -21.11 -1.66 -1.87
N GLY A 177 -20.49 -0.59 -1.32
CA GLY A 177 -21.15 0.71 -1.20
C GLY A 177 -20.19 1.79 -0.69
N LEU A 178 -20.74 2.95 -0.38
CA LEU A 178 -20.01 3.98 0.37
C LEU A 178 -19.72 3.47 1.79
N ALA A 179 -18.60 3.89 2.36
CA ALA A 179 -18.22 3.45 3.71
C ALA A 179 -19.34 3.72 4.73
N ASP A 180 -19.90 4.93 4.73
CA ASP A 180 -20.99 5.28 5.65
C ASP A 180 -22.22 4.38 5.49
N GLN A 181 -22.59 4.00 4.26
CA GLN A 181 -23.71 3.10 4.02
C GLN A 181 -23.44 1.71 4.59
N ILE A 182 -22.26 1.15 4.30
CA ILE A 182 -21.87 -0.18 4.78
C ILE A 182 -21.82 -0.24 6.32
N PHE A 183 -21.39 0.85 6.97
CA PHE A 183 -21.27 0.87 8.43
C PHE A 183 -22.57 1.24 9.16
N GLN A 184 -23.46 2.04 8.56
CA GLN A 184 -24.69 2.51 9.21
C GLN A 184 -25.91 1.68 8.84
N ASP A 185 -26.00 1.19 7.60
CA ASP A 185 -27.13 0.45 7.08
C ASP A 185 -26.70 -0.73 6.19
N PRO A 186 -25.97 -1.71 6.75
CA PRO A 186 -25.53 -2.90 6.00
C PRO A 186 -26.75 -3.75 5.60
N GLN A 187 -26.83 -4.11 4.32
CA GLN A 187 -27.96 -4.86 3.78
C GLN A 187 -27.75 -6.38 3.81
N HIS A 188 -26.50 -6.83 3.59
CA HIS A 188 -26.20 -8.25 3.59
C HIS A 188 -26.01 -8.80 5.02
N ALA A 189 -26.60 -9.95 5.34
CA ALA A 189 -26.56 -10.55 6.68
C ALA A 189 -25.13 -10.74 7.24
N TYR A 190 -24.17 -11.09 6.37
CA TYR A 190 -22.76 -11.23 6.77
C TYR A 190 -22.14 -9.88 7.13
N THR A 191 -22.44 -8.83 6.38
CA THR A 191 -21.97 -7.46 6.68
C THR A 191 -22.52 -6.98 8.01
N GLN A 192 -23.81 -7.22 8.26
CA GLN A 192 -24.46 -6.93 9.56
C GLN A 192 -23.72 -7.61 10.71
N GLN A 193 -23.40 -8.90 10.56
CA GLN A 193 -22.62 -9.64 11.57
C GLN A 193 -21.24 -9.03 11.80
N LEU A 194 -20.52 -8.66 10.73
CA LEU A 194 -19.20 -8.04 10.85
C LEU A 194 -19.25 -6.68 11.57
N VAL A 195 -20.19 -5.83 11.19
CA VAL A 195 -20.32 -4.49 11.77
C VAL A 195 -20.75 -4.56 13.24
N HIS A 196 -21.71 -5.42 13.60
CA HIS A 196 -22.19 -5.56 14.97
C HIS A 196 -21.24 -6.33 15.90
N ALA A 197 -20.37 -7.20 15.37
CA ALA A 197 -19.44 -7.98 16.20
C ALA A 197 -18.29 -7.14 16.79
N LYS A 198 -18.10 -5.90 16.31
CA LYS A 198 -17.01 -5.00 16.75
C LYS A 198 -17.53 -3.64 17.30
N LEU A 199 -18.83 -3.51 17.51
CA LEU A 199 -19.44 -2.45 18.31
C LEU A 199 -19.65 -2.96 19.74
#